data_19b29ae6c47d91564f4bea611e5ffa0e
#
_entry.id   19b29ae6c47d91564f4bea611e5ffa0e
#
_cell.length_a   1.000
_cell.length_b   1.000
_cell.length_c   1.000
_cell.angle_alpha   90.00
_cell.angle_beta   90.00
_cell.angle_gamma   90.00
#
_symmetry.space_group_name_H-M   'P 1'
#
loop_
_entity.id
_entity.type
_entity.pdbx_description
1 polymer ?
#
loop_
_entity_poly.entity_id
_entity_poly.type
_entity_poly.pdbx_seq_one_letter_code
_entity_poly.pdbx_strand_id
1 'polypeptide(L)'
;MSIVKFSEVAHRAYTREDRFNTEKIYYVGGEHIDSCELYVTKKGVIKGSTIGPMFYCGFTAGQILFVTRNPHLKKCSIADFDGICSEKTFVIETKDESILTQEYLAIIMQSDDFWNYCEENKSGGVNYFLNWSTLADYEFELPPIKQQLEIAQKVMSAYRLKQSYKKLLDATREMVKSEYYN
;
A
#
# COMPACT_ATOMS: atom_id res chain seq x y z
N MET A 1 -12.19 20.44 -12.28
CA MET A 1 -11.16 19.54 -11.72
C MET A 1 -9.82 20.07 -12.18
N SER A 2 -8.81 20.08 -11.34
CA SER A 2 -7.46 20.51 -11.72
C SER A 2 -6.60 19.26 -11.94
N ILE A 3 -5.70 19.29 -12.93
CA ILE A 3 -4.66 18.27 -13.07
C ILE A 3 -3.53 18.68 -12.14
N VAL A 4 -3.02 17.74 -11.35
CA VAL A 4 -1.92 17.94 -10.42
C VAL A 4 -0.87 16.85 -10.59
N LYS A 5 0.40 17.19 -10.32
CA LYS A 5 1.46 16.18 -10.20
C LYS A 5 1.41 15.51 -8.85
N PHE A 6 1.75 14.22 -8.82
CA PHE A 6 1.83 13.44 -7.59
C PHE A 6 2.75 14.12 -6.56
N SER A 7 3.89 14.63 -6.99
CA SER A 7 4.84 15.36 -6.13
C SER A 7 4.32 16.66 -5.53
N GLU A 8 3.27 17.26 -6.09
CA GLU A 8 2.68 18.49 -5.54
C GLU A 8 1.86 18.19 -4.29
N VAL A 9 1.20 17.03 -4.24
CA VAL A 9 0.20 16.67 -3.23
C VAL A 9 0.59 15.51 -2.32
N ALA A 10 1.63 14.74 -2.68
CA ALA A 10 2.13 13.59 -1.89
C ALA A 10 3.65 13.61 -1.75
N HIS A 11 4.16 12.88 -0.76
CA HIS A 11 5.59 12.77 -0.49
C HIS A 11 5.98 11.41 0.11
N ARG A 12 7.28 11.13 0.15
CA ARG A 12 7.83 10.01 0.92
C ARG A 12 7.94 10.40 2.39
N ALA A 13 7.42 9.56 3.27
CA ALA A 13 7.21 9.88 4.68
C ALA A 13 7.87 8.88 5.67
N TYR A 14 8.86 8.09 5.21
CA TYR A 14 9.49 7.13 6.10
C TYR A 14 10.41 7.78 7.13
N THR A 15 10.48 7.18 8.33
CA THR A 15 11.50 7.43 9.35
C THR A 15 12.60 6.37 9.24
N ARG A 16 13.83 6.69 9.71
CA ARG A 16 14.89 5.69 9.74
C ARG A 16 14.85 4.95 11.07
N GLU A 17 14.73 3.64 11.00
CA GLU A 17 14.62 2.74 12.15
C GLU A 17 15.82 1.77 12.21
N ASP A 18 16.24 1.42 13.41
CA ASP A 18 17.16 0.30 13.62
C ASP A 18 16.35 -0.95 13.96
N ARG A 19 16.31 -1.93 13.07
CA ARG A 19 15.55 -3.17 13.25
C ARG A 19 15.91 -3.99 14.50
N PHE A 20 17.07 -3.74 15.08
CA PHE A 20 17.51 -4.41 16.33
C PHE A 20 17.17 -3.61 17.59
N ASN A 21 16.86 -2.32 17.44
CA ASN A 21 16.59 -1.41 18.54
C ASN A 21 15.40 -0.49 18.23
N THR A 22 14.28 -1.06 17.83
CA THR A 22 13.03 -0.34 17.55
C THR A 22 11.92 -0.80 18.50
N GLU A 23 11.03 0.10 18.86
CA GLU A 23 9.80 -0.20 19.59
C GLU A 23 8.70 -0.80 18.70
N LYS A 24 8.88 -0.76 17.39
CA LYS A 24 7.94 -1.33 16.42
C LYS A 24 7.98 -2.86 16.49
N ILE A 25 6.80 -3.47 16.41
CA ILE A 25 6.64 -4.93 16.57
C ILE A 25 6.69 -5.64 15.21
N TYR A 26 6.18 -4.98 14.16
CA TYR A 26 5.91 -5.62 12.87
C TYR A 26 6.84 -5.14 11.78
N TYR A 27 7.04 -6.01 10.79
CA TYR A 27 7.67 -5.63 9.53
C TYR A 27 6.83 -6.04 8.33
N VAL A 28 7.01 -5.32 7.23
CA VAL A 28 6.35 -5.58 5.94
C VAL A 28 7.40 -5.69 4.84
N GLY A 29 7.50 -6.86 4.23
CA GLY A 29 8.21 -7.08 2.97
C GLY A 29 7.24 -7.11 1.80
N GLY A 30 7.74 -7.16 0.57
CA GLY A 30 6.91 -7.24 -0.63
C GLY A 30 6.01 -8.48 -0.69
N GLU A 31 6.33 -9.54 0.04
CA GLU A 31 5.53 -10.76 0.20
C GLU A 31 4.30 -10.57 1.07
N HIS A 32 4.29 -9.55 1.93
CA HIS A 32 3.18 -9.23 2.82
C HIS A 32 2.11 -8.33 2.18
N ILE A 33 2.44 -7.70 1.05
CA ILE A 33 1.51 -6.85 0.30
C ILE A 33 0.95 -7.67 -0.86
N ASP A 34 -0.34 -7.97 -0.79
CA ASP A 34 -1.04 -8.70 -1.85
C ASP A 34 -1.39 -7.75 -3.02
N SER A 35 -1.47 -8.32 -4.22
CA SER A 35 -1.82 -7.59 -5.43
C SER A 35 -3.23 -7.01 -5.35
N CYS A 36 -3.40 -5.75 -5.69
CA CYS A 36 -4.70 -5.05 -5.72
C CYS A 36 -5.48 -5.12 -4.39
N GLU A 37 -4.78 -5.23 -3.24
CA GLU A 37 -5.40 -5.13 -1.93
C GLU A 37 -5.20 -3.74 -1.32
N LEU A 38 -6.30 -3.13 -0.87
CA LEU A 38 -6.29 -1.75 -0.36
C LEU A 38 -5.58 -1.62 0.99
N TYR A 39 -5.64 -2.67 1.82
CA TYR A 39 -4.96 -2.71 3.11
C TYR A 39 -3.94 -3.84 3.17
N VAL A 40 -2.89 -3.64 3.95
CA VAL A 40 -1.89 -4.67 4.24
C VAL A 40 -2.56 -5.79 5.05
N THR A 41 -2.61 -7.00 4.49
CA THR A 41 -3.30 -8.15 5.11
C THR A 41 -2.36 -9.09 5.86
N LYS A 42 -1.06 -8.99 5.64
CA LYS A 42 -0.03 -9.86 6.21
C LYS A 42 1.09 -9.01 6.81
N LYS A 43 1.72 -9.51 7.87
CA LYS A 43 2.88 -8.86 8.51
C LYS A 43 3.74 -9.90 9.21
N GLY A 44 5.03 -9.65 9.26
CA GLY A 44 5.96 -10.43 10.08
C GLY A 44 6.21 -9.76 11.43
N VAL A 45 6.72 -10.51 12.40
CA VAL A 45 7.16 -10.01 13.70
C VAL A 45 8.66 -9.80 13.67
N ILE A 46 9.15 -8.63 14.08
CA ILE A 46 10.58 -8.26 14.04
C ILE A 46 11.38 -9.14 15.00
N LYS A 47 10.90 -9.31 16.24
CA LYS A 47 11.59 -10.08 17.26
C LYS A 47 11.75 -11.56 16.86
N GLY A 48 12.98 -12.02 16.77
CA GLY A 48 13.30 -13.39 16.37
C GLY A 48 13.27 -13.63 14.85
N SER A 49 13.03 -12.59 14.04
CA SER A 49 13.10 -12.70 12.59
C SER A 49 14.53 -12.59 12.05
N THR A 50 14.73 -13.05 10.82
CA THR A 50 16.00 -12.93 10.09
C THR A 50 15.94 -11.83 9.00
N ILE A 51 15.13 -10.78 9.21
CA ILE A 51 15.02 -9.68 8.24
C ILE A 51 16.40 -9.03 7.97
N GLY A 52 16.63 -8.76 6.69
CA GLY A 52 17.92 -8.25 6.22
C GLY A 52 18.18 -6.78 6.57
N PRO A 53 19.40 -6.28 6.29
CA PRO A 53 19.81 -4.90 6.60
C PRO A 53 19.03 -3.84 5.82
N MET A 54 18.30 -4.23 4.79
CA MET A 54 17.47 -3.33 3.97
C MET A 54 16.15 -2.90 4.65
N PHE A 55 15.79 -3.51 5.79
CA PHE A 55 14.60 -3.17 6.57
C PHE A 55 14.93 -2.09 7.60
N TYR A 56 14.83 -0.83 7.18
CA TYR A 56 15.09 0.33 8.03
C TYR A 56 14.10 1.49 7.80
N CYS A 57 13.11 1.33 6.92
CA CYS A 57 12.11 2.35 6.66
C CYS A 57 10.94 2.18 7.64
N GLY A 58 10.85 3.03 8.66
CA GLY A 58 9.73 3.05 9.58
C GLY A 58 8.48 3.66 8.95
N PHE A 59 7.32 3.09 9.26
CA PHE A 59 6.02 3.60 8.88
C PHE A 59 5.05 3.59 10.05
N THR A 60 3.98 4.36 9.95
CA THR A 60 2.88 4.43 10.91
C THR A 60 1.55 4.07 10.26
N ALA A 61 0.56 3.71 11.08
CA ALA A 61 -0.80 3.44 10.64
C ALA A 61 -1.36 4.63 9.82
N GLY A 62 -2.06 4.34 8.74
CA GLY A 62 -2.60 5.31 7.79
C GLY A 62 -1.70 5.55 6.56
N GLN A 63 -0.41 5.27 6.64
CA GLN A 63 0.51 5.48 5.53
C GLN A 63 0.39 4.39 4.46
N ILE A 64 0.65 4.76 3.20
CA ILE A 64 0.61 3.86 2.05
C ILE A 64 1.99 3.24 1.85
N LEU A 65 2.02 1.91 1.71
CA LEU A 65 3.21 1.14 1.38
C LEU A 65 3.16 0.74 -0.09
N PHE A 66 4.07 1.29 -0.90
CA PHE A 66 4.17 1.01 -2.33
C PHE A 66 5.44 0.22 -2.64
N VAL A 67 5.31 -1.01 -3.11
CA VAL A 67 6.44 -1.86 -3.50
C VAL A 67 6.98 -1.40 -4.84
N THR A 68 8.24 -0.95 -4.87
CA THR A 68 8.86 -0.40 -6.07
C THR A 68 9.26 -1.43 -7.10
N ARG A 69 9.43 -2.69 -6.70
CA ARG A 69 9.86 -3.79 -7.57
C ARG A 69 8.68 -4.47 -8.26
N ASN A 70 8.86 -4.82 -9.54
CA ASN A 70 7.90 -5.55 -10.34
C ASN A 70 6.50 -4.88 -10.33
N PRO A 71 6.34 -3.66 -10.88
CA PRO A 71 5.10 -2.89 -10.80
C PRO A 71 3.89 -3.64 -11.37
N HIS A 72 4.08 -4.58 -12.31
CA HIS A 72 3.01 -5.45 -12.81
C HIS A 72 2.31 -6.28 -11.71
N LEU A 73 2.93 -6.45 -10.55
CA LEU A 73 2.31 -7.12 -9.40
C LEU A 73 1.31 -6.21 -8.66
N LYS A 74 1.21 -4.93 -9.00
CA LYS A 74 0.25 -3.96 -8.45
C LYS A 74 0.18 -3.98 -6.92
N LYS A 75 1.35 -3.91 -6.26
CA LYS A 75 1.47 -4.02 -4.79
C LYS A 75 1.56 -2.64 -4.14
N CYS A 76 0.43 -2.16 -3.67
CA CYS A 76 0.28 -0.89 -2.97
C CYS A 76 -0.88 -1.02 -1.97
N SER A 77 -0.64 -0.70 -0.69
CA SER A 77 -1.67 -0.88 0.36
C SER A 77 -1.48 0.11 1.51
N ILE A 78 -2.57 0.47 2.18
CA ILE A 78 -2.55 1.23 3.43
C ILE A 78 -2.16 0.27 4.57
N ALA A 79 -1.25 0.70 5.44
CA ALA A 79 -0.98 0.01 6.69
C ALA A 79 -1.98 0.48 7.77
N ASP A 80 -2.59 -0.44 8.52
CA ASP A 80 -3.44 -0.16 9.68
C ASP A 80 -2.72 -0.37 11.02
N PHE A 81 -1.39 -0.46 10.98
CA PHE A 81 -0.49 -0.66 12.10
C PHE A 81 0.86 0.00 11.84
N ASP A 82 1.64 0.17 12.90
CA ASP A 82 3.02 0.68 12.83
C ASP A 82 4.00 -0.44 12.55
N GLY A 83 5.08 -0.15 11.81
CA GLY A 83 6.07 -1.15 11.48
C GLY A 83 7.31 -0.60 10.76
N ILE A 84 8.15 -1.53 10.30
CA ILE A 84 9.27 -1.23 9.41
C ILE A 84 9.09 -1.97 8.08
N CYS A 85 9.54 -1.37 7.00
CA CYS A 85 9.59 -2.02 5.69
C CYS A 85 10.97 -1.89 5.06
N SER A 86 11.18 -2.58 3.94
CA SER A 86 12.45 -2.51 3.24
C SER A 86 12.56 -1.20 2.44
N GLU A 87 13.78 -0.80 2.09
CA GLU A 87 14.04 0.35 1.22
C GLU A 87 13.43 0.22 -0.20
N LYS A 88 13.00 -0.99 -0.58
CA LYS A 88 12.29 -1.27 -1.84
C LYS A 88 10.79 -1.00 -1.74
N THR A 89 10.35 -0.43 -0.63
CA THR A 89 8.98 0.00 -0.40
C THR A 89 8.98 1.49 -0.10
N PHE A 90 8.25 2.28 -0.88
CA PHE A 90 8.03 3.67 -0.54
C PHE A 90 6.91 3.77 0.48
N VAL A 91 7.17 4.50 1.55
CA VAL A 91 6.15 4.96 2.50
C VAL A 91 5.66 6.30 1.99
N ILE A 92 4.36 6.41 1.72
CA ILE A 92 3.78 7.56 1.03
C ILE A 92 2.65 8.16 1.86
N GLU A 93 2.62 9.47 1.89
CA GLU A 93 1.66 10.26 2.63
C GLU A 93 1.26 11.50 1.83
N THR A 94 0.03 11.96 2.00
CA THR A 94 -0.41 13.25 1.46
C THR A 94 0.30 14.40 2.18
N LYS A 95 0.56 15.48 1.48
CA LYS A 95 1.18 16.69 2.07
C LYS A 95 0.19 17.51 2.89
N ASP A 96 -1.07 17.51 2.47
CA ASP A 96 -2.15 18.30 3.07
C ASP A 96 -3.48 17.59 2.83
N GLU A 97 -4.08 17.05 3.86
CA GLU A 97 -5.37 16.34 3.77
C GLU A 97 -6.56 17.26 3.47
N SER A 98 -6.39 18.57 3.59
CA SER A 98 -7.40 19.53 3.14
C SER A 98 -7.45 19.68 1.62
N ILE A 99 -6.40 19.21 0.91
CA ILE A 99 -6.27 19.22 -0.54
C ILE A 99 -6.50 17.82 -1.12
N LEU A 100 -5.85 16.81 -0.56
CA LEU A 100 -5.94 15.41 -0.96
C LEU A 100 -6.00 14.51 0.26
N THR A 101 -7.11 13.79 0.45
CA THR A 101 -7.23 12.84 1.57
C THR A 101 -6.37 11.60 1.35
N GLN A 102 -5.85 11.02 2.43
CA GLN A 102 -4.98 9.84 2.39
C GLN A 102 -5.72 8.63 1.75
N GLU A 103 -6.98 8.44 2.07
CA GLU A 103 -7.80 7.37 1.51
C GLU A 103 -8.01 7.55 0.00
N TYR A 104 -8.23 8.79 -0.45
CA TYR A 104 -8.42 9.04 -1.89
C TYR A 104 -7.11 8.86 -2.66
N LEU A 105 -5.96 9.26 -2.09
CA LEU A 105 -4.64 8.94 -2.66
C LEU A 105 -4.45 7.44 -2.83
N ALA A 106 -4.79 6.65 -1.82
CA ALA A 106 -4.70 5.19 -1.92
C ALA A 106 -5.60 4.62 -3.04
N ILE A 107 -6.79 5.19 -3.25
CA ILE A 107 -7.69 4.80 -4.33
C ILE A 107 -7.10 5.12 -5.70
N ILE A 108 -6.53 6.33 -5.87
CA ILE A 108 -5.82 6.72 -7.10
C ILE A 108 -4.70 5.71 -7.40
N MET A 109 -3.89 5.36 -6.40
CA MET A 109 -2.78 4.41 -6.54
C MET A 109 -3.23 2.95 -6.78
N GLN A 110 -4.53 2.66 -6.72
CA GLN A 110 -5.13 1.38 -7.11
C GLN A 110 -5.80 1.43 -8.50
N SER A 111 -5.87 2.60 -9.12
CA SER A 111 -6.50 2.76 -10.44
C SER A 111 -5.69 2.11 -11.57
N ASP A 112 -6.39 1.72 -12.62
CA ASP A 112 -5.72 1.17 -13.81
C ASP A 112 -4.84 2.21 -14.50
N ASP A 113 -5.25 3.49 -14.52
CA ASP A 113 -4.45 4.58 -15.09
C ASP A 113 -3.11 4.75 -14.37
N PHE A 114 -3.11 4.69 -13.02
CA PHE A 114 -1.88 4.74 -12.24
C PHE A 114 -0.97 3.54 -12.53
N TRP A 115 -1.51 2.33 -12.59
CA TRP A 115 -0.70 1.14 -12.86
C TRP A 115 -0.22 1.06 -14.31
N ASN A 116 -1.00 1.53 -15.29
CA ASN A 116 -0.56 1.66 -16.68
C ASN A 116 0.62 2.63 -16.78
N TYR A 117 0.52 3.80 -16.13
CA TYR A 117 1.63 4.73 -16.04
C TYR A 117 2.88 4.10 -15.40
N CYS A 118 2.72 3.36 -14.32
CA CYS A 118 3.82 2.64 -13.68
C CYS A 118 4.49 1.62 -14.61
N GLU A 119 3.71 0.87 -15.39
CA GLU A 119 4.21 -0.12 -16.33
C GLU A 119 4.94 0.53 -17.51
N GLU A 120 4.45 1.62 -18.03
CA GLU A 120 5.05 2.35 -19.15
C GLU A 120 6.37 3.04 -18.78
N ASN A 121 6.49 3.50 -17.51
CA ASN A 121 7.62 4.30 -17.04
C ASN A 121 8.57 3.54 -16.10
N LYS A 122 8.46 2.22 -16.03
CA LYS A 122 9.37 1.38 -15.23
C LYS A 122 10.80 1.41 -15.77
N SER A 123 11.76 1.30 -14.87
CA SER A 123 13.18 1.21 -15.17
C SER A 123 13.68 -0.23 -14.99
N GLY A 124 14.85 -0.55 -15.60
CA GLY A 124 15.48 -1.86 -15.50
C GLY A 124 15.18 -2.78 -16.69
N GLY A 125 15.86 -3.90 -16.75
CA GLY A 125 15.72 -4.91 -17.84
C GLY A 125 15.05 -6.19 -17.36
N VAL A 126 15.72 -6.93 -16.45
CA VAL A 126 15.20 -8.19 -15.91
C VAL A 126 14.41 -7.97 -14.61
N ASN A 127 14.89 -7.08 -13.77
CA ASN A 127 14.24 -6.71 -12.50
C ASN A 127 13.71 -5.29 -12.60
N TYR A 128 12.49 -5.14 -13.06
CA TYR A 128 11.83 -3.85 -13.19
C TYR A 128 11.60 -3.18 -11.83
N PHE A 129 11.72 -1.86 -11.81
CA PHE A 129 11.46 -1.05 -10.63
C PHE A 129 11.00 0.36 -11.00
N LEU A 130 10.43 1.04 -10.02
CA LEU A 130 10.05 2.44 -10.13
C LEU A 130 10.91 3.30 -9.21
N ASN A 131 11.40 4.40 -9.74
CA ASN A 131 12.05 5.45 -8.98
C ASN A 131 11.02 6.41 -8.40
N TRP A 132 11.41 7.12 -7.34
CA TRP A 132 10.56 8.18 -6.80
C TRP A 132 10.28 9.28 -7.84
N SER A 133 11.27 9.67 -8.63
CA SER A 133 11.10 10.67 -9.70
C SER A 133 9.99 10.29 -10.68
N THR A 134 9.89 9.00 -11.02
CA THR A 134 8.82 8.49 -11.89
C THR A 134 7.45 8.68 -11.25
N LEU A 135 7.28 8.30 -9.98
CA LEU A 135 6.01 8.52 -9.28
C LEU A 135 5.69 10.02 -9.10
N ALA A 136 6.72 10.82 -8.82
CA ALA A 136 6.61 12.26 -8.62
C ALA A 136 6.02 12.99 -9.82
N ASP A 137 6.27 12.49 -11.03
CA ASP A 137 5.81 13.06 -12.30
C ASP A 137 4.45 12.53 -12.76
N TYR A 138 3.85 11.56 -12.05
CA TYR A 138 2.50 11.09 -12.38
C TYR A 138 1.49 12.22 -12.22
N GLU A 139 0.68 12.44 -13.24
CA GLU A 139 -0.37 13.47 -13.27
C GLU A 139 -1.75 12.81 -13.19
N PHE A 140 -2.65 13.40 -12.42
CA PHE A 140 -4.01 12.94 -12.29
C PHE A 140 -4.99 14.08 -12.02
N GLU A 141 -6.26 13.85 -12.31
CA GLU A 141 -7.33 14.78 -11.96
C GLU A 141 -7.62 14.78 -10.46
N LEU A 142 -7.56 15.95 -9.84
CA LEU A 142 -7.88 16.16 -8.43
C LEU A 142 -9.28 16.75 -8.29
N PRO A 143 -10.27 15.98 -7.81
CA PRO A 143 -11.60 16.50 -7.55
C PRO A 143 -11.65 17.29 -6.23
N PRO A 144 -12.67 18.11 -6.01
CA PRO A 144 -12.90 18.79 -4.74
C PRO A 144 -12.98 17.78 -3.56
N ILE A 145 -12.54 18.19 -2.37
CA ILE A 145 -12.50 17.35 -1.17
C ILE A 145 -13.83 16.62 -0.90
N LYS A 146 -14.96 17.30 -1.07
CA LYS A 146 -16.27 16.67 -0.89
C LYS A 146 -16.44 15.44 -1.77
N GLN A 147 -16.05 15.54 -3.04
CA GLN A 147 -16.12 14.41 -3.98
C GLN A 147 -15.13 13.30 -3.63
N GLN A 148 -13.92 13.66 -3.19
CA GLN A 148 -12.92 12.67 -2.71
C GLN A 148 -13.49 11.85 -1.55
N LEU A 149 -14.09 12.51 -0.54
CA LEU A 149 -14.70 11.84 0.62
C LEU A 149 -15.87 10.93 0.21
N GLU A 150 -16.73 11.38 -0.71
CA GLU A 150 -17.83 10.56 -1.21
C GLU A 150 -17.34 9.30 -1.95
N ILE A 151 -16.30 9.43 -2.78
CA ILE A 151 -15.69 8.30 -3.48
C ILE A 151 -15.01 7.37 -2.47
N ALA A 152 -14.21 7.91 -1.55
CA ALA A 152 -13.52 7.14 -0.53
C ALA A 152 -14.52 6.33 0.31
N GLN A 153 -15.62 6.93 0.76
CA GLN A 153 -16.65 6.26 1.54
C GLN A 153 -17.26 5.07 0.78
N LYS A 154 -17.56 5.24 -0.51
CA LYS A 154 -18.12 4.16 -1.36
C LYS A 154 -17.11 3.02 -1.52
N VAL A 155 -15.86 3.33 -1.89
CA VAL A 155 -14.82 2.33 -2.11
C VAL A 155 -14.49 1.58 -0.82
N MET A 156 -14.34 2.29 0.31
CA MET A 156 -14.09 1.66 1.61
C MET A 156 -15.23 0.76 2.06
N SER A 157 -16.50 1.16 1.79
CA SER A 157 -17.66 0.33 2.10
C SER A 157 -17.68 -0.95 1.25
N ALA A 158 -17.40 -0.84 -0.05
CA ALA A 158 -17.29 -1.99 -0.94
C ALA A 158 -16.13 -2.91 -0.53
N TYR A 159 -15.00 -2.34 -0.13
CA TYR A 159 -13.85 -3.11 0.36
C TYR A 159 -14.18 -3.90 1.64
N ARG A 160 -14.85 -3.27 2.62
CA ARG A 160 -15.30 -3.95 3.86
C ARG A 160 -16.24 -5.11 3.54
N LEU A 161 -17.14 -4.93 2.59
CA LEU A 161 -18.04 -6.00 2.12
C LEU A 161 -17.25 -7.16 1.48
N LYS A 162 -16.29 -6.85 0.59
CA LYS A 162 -15.37 -7.84 0.00
C LYS A 162 -14.66 -8.66 1.10
N GLN A 163 -14.12 -7.99 2.13
CA GLN A 163 -13.43 -8.67 3.23
C GLN A 163 -14.37 -9.56 4.06
N SER A 164 -15.61 -9.13 4.28
CA SER A 164 -16.62 -9.93 4.98
C SER A 164 -16.98 -11.19 4.19
N TYR A 165 -17.16 -11.11 2.87
CA TYR A 165 -17.37 -12.27 2.02
C TYR A 165 -16.17 -13.22 2.00
N LYS A 166 -14.95 -12.69 1.95
CA LYS A 166 -13.72 -13.50 2.01
C LYS A 166 -13.68 -14.33 3.31
N LYS A 167 -13.94 -13.68 4.45
CA LYS A 167 -14.00 -14.37 5.74
C LYS A 167 -15.07 -15.45 5.78
N LEU A 168 -16.25 -15.20 5.22
CA LEU A 168 -17.34 -16.17 5.15
C LEU A 168 -16.95 -17.37 4.27
N LEU A 169 -16.34 -17.13 3.12
CA LEU A 169 -15.84 -18.21 2.24
C LEU A 169 -14.79 -19.08 2.93
N ASP A 170 -13.86 -18.46 3.64
CA ASP A 170 -12.80 -19.19 4.34
C ASP A 170 -13.39 -20.03 5.49
N ALA A 171 -14.33 -19.48 6.28
CA ALA A 171 -15.04 -20.21 7.31
C ALA A 171 -15.85 -21.40 6.74
N THR A 172 -16.54 -21.18 5.61
CA THR A 172 -17.30 -22.26 4.95
C THR A 172 -16.38 -23.39 4.45
N ARG A 173 -15.20 -23.04 3.89
CA ARG A 173 -14.20 -24.03 3.48
C ARG A 173 -13.68 -24.86 4.65
N GLU A 174 -13.40 -24.22 5.78
CA GLU A 174 -12.96 -24.95 6.99
C GLU A 174 -14.07 -25.85 7.56
N MET A 175 -15.32 -25.40 7.56
CA MET A 175 -16.47 -26.26 7.94
C MET A 175 -16.56 -27.49 7.04
N VAL A 176 -16.52 -27.32 5.72
CA VAL A 176 -16.57 -28.43 4.77
C VAL A 176 -15.41 -29.43 5.04
N LYS A 177 -14.18 -28.92 5.24
CA LYS A 177 -13.05 -29.80 5.58
C LYS A 177 -13.30 -30.59 6.87
N SER A 178 -13.81 -29.94 7.92
CA SER A 178 -14.06 -30.60 9.19
C SER A 178 -15.12 -31.70 9.10
N GLU A 179 -16.14 -31.55 8.24
CA GLU A 179 -17.20 -32.54 8.01
C GLU A 179 -16.69 -33.74 7.19
N TYR A 180 -15.74 -33.56 6.27
CA TYR A 180 -15.25 -34.64 5.40
C TYR A 180 -14.04 -35.41 5.95
N TYR A 181 -13.34 -34.90 6.95
CA TYR A 181 -12.13 -35.53 7.51
C TYR A 181 -12.28 -36.01 8.96
N ASN A 182 -13.50 -35.98 9.52
CA ASN A 182 -13.92 -36.69 10.74
C ASN A 182 -14.75 -37.90 10.37
#